data_8c9200da37fb4bc63a2ff362f5080547
#
_entry.id   8c9200da37fb4bc63a2ff362f5080547
#
_cell.length_a   1.000
_cell.length_b   1.000
_cell.length_c   1.000
_cell.angle_alpha   90.00
_cell.angle_beta   90.00
_cell.angle_gamma   90.00
#
_symmetry.space_group_name_H-M   'P 1'
#
loop_
_entity.id
_entity.type
_entity.pdbx_description
1 polymer ?
#
loop_
_entity_poly.entity_id
_entity_poly.type
_entity_poly.pdbx_seq_one_letter_code
_entity_poly.pdbx_strand_id
1 'polypeptide(L)'
;QRQMCIRDSFRTLQGKEDPKFTTLLVARFNLIPELNRLIDREIELADQGKGGRIILKMNALQDPAMINRLYNASEHGVQIDLIVRGICCLIPGQSYSRNIRVTRIVDSFLEHARIWYFGNNHHPKVFMGSPDWMRRNLYRRIEAVTPILDPDLRASLIEMLNIQLADNQKACWVDALSLIHI
;
A
#
# COMPACT_ATOMS: atom_id res chain seq x y z
N GLN A 1 0.65 -25.78 6.95
CA GLN A 1 0.59 -24.34 7.32
C GLN A 1 -0.70 -23.64 6.85
N ARG A 2 -1.18 -23.82 5.59
CA ARG A 2 -2.44 -23.21 5.10
C ARG A 2 -3.68 -23.57 5.93
N GLN A 3 -3.83 -24.84 6.34
CA GLN A 3 -4.98 -25.27 7.14
C GLN A 3 -5.00 -24.66 8.56
N MET A 4 -3.84 -24.41 9.14
CA MET A 4 -3.75 -23.75 10.46
C MET A 4 -4.24 -22.30 10.39
N CYS A 5 -3.83 -21.51 9.41
CA CYS A 5 -4.25 -20.11 9.29
C CYS A 5 -5.77 -19.93 9.13
N ILE A 6 -6.41 -20.80 8.33
CA ILE A 6 -7.87 -20.78 8.14
C ILE A 6 -8.60 -21.15 9.43
N ARG A 7 -8.19 -22.21 10.10
CA ARG A 7 -8.77 -22.66 11.36
C ARG A 7 -8.61 -21.60 12.47
N ASP A 8 -7.44 -20.99 12.56
CA ASP A 8 -7.15 -19.95 13.56
C ASP A 8 -7.97 -18.69 13.31
N SER A 9 -8.18 -18.31 12.04
CA SER A 9 -9.08 -17.20 11.68
C SER A 9 -10.52 -17.48 12.12
N PHE A 10 -11.04 -18.70 11.93
CA PHE A 10 -12.39 -19.06 12.39
C PHE A 10 -12.50 -19.13 13.92
N ARG A 11 -11.48 -19.60 14.62
CA ARG A 11 -11.43 -19.60 16.10
C ARG A 11 -11.43 -18.19 16.69
N THR A 12 -10.71 -17.28 16.05
CA THR A 12 -10.70 -15.86 16.40
C THR A 12 -12.05 -15.20 16.18
N LEU A 13 -12.72 -15.50 15.06
CA LEU A 13 -14.08 -15.04 14.80
C LEU A 13 -15.08 -15.52 15.88
N GLN A 14 -14.81 -16.68 16.47
CA GLN A 14 -15.59 -17.24 17.57
C GLN A 14 -15.17 -16.70 18.97
N GLY A 15 -14.17 -15.79 19.03
CA GLY A 15 -13.68 -15.23 20.29
C GLY A 15 -12.93 -16.23 21.18
N LYS A 16 -12.41 -17.32 20.60
CA LYS A 16 -11.79 -18.42 21.37
C LYS A 16 -10.28 -18.30 21.54
N GLU A 17 -9.59 -17.62 20.65
CA GLU A 17 -8.13 -17.43 20.69
C GLU A 17 -7.70 -16.17 19.94
N ASP A 18 -6.63 -15.50 20.37
CA ASP A 18 -5.94 -14.48 19.58
C ASP A 18 -4.99 -15.17 18.58
N PRO A 19 -5.21 -15.02 17.27
CA PRO A 19 -4.41 -15.72 16.28
C PRO A 19 -3.02 -15.12 16.18
N LYS A 20 -2.01 -15.97 16.08
CA LYS A 20 -0.65 -15.57 15.73
C LYS A 20 -0.43 -15.81 14.23
N PHE A 21 -0.46 -14.73 13.46
CA PHE A 21 -0.13 -14.80 12.03
C PHE A 21 1.38 -14.58 11.85
N THR A 22 2.07 -15.55 11.26
CA THR A 22 3.53 -15.48 11.02
C THR A 22 3.89 -14.94 9.65
N THR A 23 3.08 -15.20 8.64
CA THR A 23 3.34 -14.81 7.25
C THR A 23 2.28 -13.87 6.71
N LEU A 24 1.01 -14.17 6.97
CA LEU A 24 -0.10 -13.31 6.53
C LEU A 24 -0.19 -12.05 7.41
N LEU A 25 -0.49 -10.93 6.78
CA LEU A 25 -0.92 -9.73 7.47
C LEU A 25 -2.45 -9.70 7.46
N VAL A 26 -3.04 -9.59 8.62
CA VAL A 26 -4.49 -9.64 8.79
C VAL A 26 -4.96 -8.36 9.47
N ALA A 27 -5.95 -7.69 8.86
CA ALA A 27 -6.56 -6.50 9.43
C ALA A 27 -7.07 -6.77 10.86
N ARG A 28 -7.05 -5.74 11.72
CA ARG A 28 -7.32 -5.76 13.15
C ARG A 28 -6.26 -6.46 14.02
N PHE A 29 -5.32 -7.22 13.46
CA PHE A 29 -4.30 -7.95 14.24
C PHE A 29 -2.90 -7.38 13.98
N ASN A 30 -2.23 -7.78 12.93
CA ASN A 30 -0.83 -7.44 12.67
C ASN A 30 -0.62 -6.53 11.44
N LEU A 31 -1.68 -6.21 10.67
CA LEU A 31 -1.56 -5.44 9.44
C LEU A 31 -1.02 -4.02 9.67
N ILE A 32 -1.68 -3.25 10.54
CA ILE A 32 -1.31 -1.85 10.80
C ILE A 32 0.08 -1.73 11.43
N PRO A 33 0.44 -2.50 12.48
CA PRO A 33 1.80 -2.50 13.01
C PRO A 33 2.87 -2.79 11.95
N GLU A 34 2.63 -3.76 11.07
CA GLU A 34 3.59 -4.09 10.01
C GLU A 34 3.68 -3.00 8.93
N LEU A 35 2.55 -2.40 8.52
CA LEU A 35 2.57 -1.26 7.59
C LEU A 35 3.37 -0.08 8.16
N ASN A 36 3.15 0.26 9.42
CA ASN A 36 3.92 1.31 10.08
C ASN A 36 5.41 0.98 10.09
N ARG A 37 5.79 -0.24 10.46
CA ARG A 37 7.18 -0.70 10.45
C ARG A 37 7.82 -0.62 9.05
N LEU A 38 7.08 -0.96 8.00
CA LEU A 38 7.55 -0.86 6.62
C LEU A 38 7.75 0.60 6.19
N ILE A 39 6.83 1.48 6.54
CA ILE A 39 6.95 2.92 6.26
C ILE A 39 8.13 3.52 7.05
N ASP A 40 8.25 3.20 8.35
CA ASP A 40 9.37 3.65 9.19
C ASP A 40 10.72 3.22 8.60
N ARG A 41 10.80 2.00 8.07
CA ARG A 41 12.01 1.53 7.41
C ARG A 41 12.38 2.35 6.18
N GLU A 42 11.41 2.77 5.36
CA GLU A 42 11.69 3.64 4.21
C GLU A 42 12.11 5.04 4.65
N ILE A 43 11.55 5.56 5.74
CA ILE A 43 11.96 6.83 6.35
C ILE A 43 13.43 6.74 6.82
N GLU A 44 13.78 5.70 7.59
CA GLU A 44 15.16 5.49 8.04
C GLU A 44 16.15 5.44 6.87
N LEU A 45 15.78 4.79 5.77
CA LEU A 45 16.63 4.70 4.57
C LEU A 45 16.78 6.06 3.90
N ALA A 46 15.73 6.85 3.82
CA ALA A 46 15.76 8.19 3.28
C ALA A 46 16.64 9.12 4.13
N ASP A 47 16.50 9.09 5.46
CA ASP A 47 17.30 9.87 6.40
C ASP A 47 18.81 9.49 6.34
N GLN A 48 19.12 8.24 6.00
CA GLN A 48 20.49 7.79 5.77
C GLN A 48 21.04 8.10 4.37
N GLY A 49 20.29 8.79 3.52
CA GLY A 49 20.67 9.09 2.13
C GLY A 49 20.67 7.89 1.19
N LYS A 50 20.07 6.76 1.60
CA LYS A 50 19.98 5.53 0.79
C LYS A 50 18.75 5.50 -0.12
N GLY A 51 17.90 6.53 -0.01
CA GLY A 51 16.64 6.65 -0.72
C GLY A 51 15.55 5.73 -0.15
N GLY A 52 14.38 6.28 0.10
CA GLY A 52 13.17 5.52 0.46
C GLY A 52 12.23 5.47 -0.73
N ARG A 53 11.54 4.33 -0.94
CA ARG A 53 10.64 4.15 -2.08
C ARG A 53 9.40 3.36 -1.70
N ILE A 54 8.23 3.95 -1.93
CA ILE A 54 6.93 3.31 -1.71
C ILE A 54 6.09 3.42 -2.99
N ILE A 55 5.47 2.31 -3.41
CA ILE A 55 4.45 2.31 -4.46
C ILE A 55 3.21 1.60 -3.90
N LEU A 56 2.07 2.27 -3.91
CA LEU A 56 0.82 1.70 -3.42
C LEU A 56 -0.24 1.75 -4.52
N LYS A 57 -0.69 0.57 -4.95
CA LYS A 57 -1.86 0.42 -5.82
C LYS A 57 -3.04 -0.05 -4.98
N MET A 58 -4.17 0.68 -5.06
CA MET A 58 -5.40 0.35 -4.33
C MET A 58 -6.62 1.03 -4.97
N ASN A 59 -7.82 0.66 -4.54
CA ASN A 59 -9.02 1.32 -5.06
C ASN A 59 -9.40 2.57 -4.27
N ALA A 60 -9.12 2.61 -2.95
CA ALA A 60 -9.45 3.75 -2.11
C ALA A 60 -8.41 4.00 -1.02
N LEU A 61 -8.05 5.26 -0.84
CA LEU A 61 -7.16 5.78 0.20
C LEU A 61 -7.92 6.84 1.00
N GLN A 62 -8.38 6.48 2.20
CA GLN A 62 -9.28 7.33 3.01
C GLN A 62 -8.88 7.40 4.49
N ASP A 63 -8.07 6.47 4.99
CA ASP A 63 -7.72 6.42 6.41
C ASP A 63 -6.77 7.57 6.78
N PRO A 64 -7.19 8.49 7.69
CA PRO A 64 -6.38 9.66 8.00
C PRO A 64 -5.05 9.32 8.67
N ALA A 65 -5.01 8.26 9.48
CA ALA A 65 -3.79 7.85 10.16
C ALA A 65 -2.74 7.39 9.15
N MET A 66 -3.15 6.56 8.17
CA MET A 66 -2.26 6.10 7.12
C MET A 66 -1.84 7.22 6.16
N ILE A 67 -2.75 8.15 5.83
CA ILE A 67 -2.43 9.34 5.02
C ILE A 67 -1.37 10.20 5.73
N ASN A 68 -1.53 10.47 7.01
CA ASN A 68 -0.54 11.23 7.79
C ASN A 68 0.82 10.51 7.85
N ARG A 69 0.84 9.18 7.90
CA ARG A 69 2.08 8.39 7.80
C ARG A 69 2.78 8.58 6.46
N LEU A 70 2.04 8.63 5.35
CA LEU A 70 2.60 8.90 4.03
C LEU A 70 3.11 10.35 3.91
N TYR A 71 2.40 11.32 4.48
CA TYR A 71 2.89 12.71 4.53
C TYR A 71 4.20 12.80 5.31
N ASN A 72 4.27 12.20 6.50
CA ASN A 72 5.50 12.14 7.28
C ASN A 72 6.65 11.49 6.50
N ALA A 73 6.41 10.38 5.82
CA ALA A 73 7.41 9.74 4.97
C ALA A 73 7.88 10.65 3.82
N SER A 74 6.96 11.41 3.20
CA SER A 74 7.30 12.39 2.16
C SER A 74 8.17 13.52 2.70
N GLU A 75 7.91 14.03 3.91
CA GLU A 75 8.72 15.08 4.54
C GLU A 75 10.15 14.62 4.79
N HIS A 76 10.37 13.34 5.10
CA HIS A 76 11.68 12.69 5.22
C HIS A 76 12.32 12.31 3.87
N GLY A 77 11.71 12.67 2.73
CA GLY A 77 12.30 12.45 1.41
C GLY A 77 11.99 11.12 0.74
N VAL A 78 11.12 10.30 1.34
CA VAL A 78 10.66 9.06 0.71
C VAL A 78 9.86 9.37 -0.56
N GLN A 79 10.24 8.74 -1.68
CA GLN A 79 9.53 8.86 -2.94
C GLN A 79 8.31 7.94 -2.95
N ILE A 80 7.13 8.50 -3.11
CA ILE A 80 5.86 7.77 -2.99
C ILE A 80 5.04 7.92 -4.26
N ASP A 81 4.72 6.80 -4.90
CA ASP A 81 3.78 6.75 -6.00
C ASP A 81 2.50 6.00 -5.58
N LEU A 82 1.38 6.65 -5.79
CA LEU A 82 0.06 6.12 -5.49
C LEU A 82 -0.71 5.90 -6.79
N ILE A 83 -1.22 4.68 -7.00
CA ILE A 83 -2.15 4.36 -8.09
C ILE A 83 -3.51 4.09 -7.43
N VAL A 84 -4.36 5.11 -7.38
CA VAL A 84 -5.65 5.05 -6.67
C VAL A 84 -6.80 5.24 -7.66
N ARG A 85 -7.53 4.15 -7.92
CA ARG A 85 -8.60 4.14 -8.92
C ARG A 85 -9.82 4.95 -8.53
N GLY A 86 -10.21 4.92 -7.27
CA GLY A 86 -11.42 5.54 -6.75
C GLY A 86 -11.14 6.74 -5.84
N ILE A 87 -11.66 6.69 -4.62
CA ILE A 87 -11.56 7.78 -3.65
C ILE A 87 -10.12 7.89 -3.14
N CYS A 88 -9.53 9.07 -3.27
CA CYS A 88 -8.25 9.42 -2.67
C CYS A 88 -8.43 10.69 -1.83
N CYS A 89 -8.29 10.58 -0.51
CA CYS A 89 -8.37 11.72 0.40
C CYS A 89 -6.97 12.33 0.68
N LEU A 90 -5.91 11.76 0.11
CA LEU A 90 -4.57 12.33 0.17
C LEU A 90 -4.45 13.44 -0.89
N ILE A 91 -3.92 14.59 -0.51
CA ILE A 91 -3.72 15.75 -1.38
C ILE A 91 -2.23 15.83 -1.74
N PRO A 92 -1.86 15.62 -3.02
CA PRO A 92 -0.48 15.78 -3.47
C PRO A 92 -0.11 17.25 -3.69
N GLY A 93 1.19 17.52 -3.92
CA GLY A 93 1.67 18.84 -4.34
C GLY A 93 1.72 19.91 -3.24
N GLN A 94 1.48 19.55 -1.98
CA GLN A 94 1.66 20.42 -0.83
C GLN A 94 3.11 20.32 -0.30
N SER A 95 3.53 21.22 0.59
CA SER A 95 4.87 21.20 1.19
C SER A 95 5.19 19.85 1.86
N TYR A 96 4.20 19.25 2.53
CA TYR A 96 4.30 17.97 3.21
C TYR A 96 4.09 16.74 2.29
N SER A 97 3.65 16.95 1.05
CA SER A 97 3.42 15.88 0.07
C SER A 97 4.21 16.07 -1.24
N ARG A 98 5.30 16.84 -1.22
CA ARG A 98 6.11 17.15 -2.43
C ARG A 98 6.72 15.92 -3.10
N ASN A 99 6.94 14.85 -2.35
CA ASN A 99 7.49 13.59 -2.84
C ASN A 99 6.41 12.53 -3.10
N ILE A 100 5.13 12.94 -3.07
CA ILE A 100 3.99 12.05 -3.35
C ILE A 100 3.37 12.40 -4.69
N ARG A 101 3.27 11.40 -5.56
CA ARG A 101 2.59 11.47 -6.84
C ARG A 101 1.36 10.57 -6.78
N VAL A 102 0.22 11.08 -7.23
CA VAL A 102 -1.03 10.32 -7.28
C VAL A 102 -1.46 10.17 -8.73
N THR A 103 -1.62 8.93 -9.15
CA THR A 103 -2.07 8.55 -10.48
C THR A 103 -3.38 7.78 -10.39
N ARG A 104 -4.27 8.01 -11.33
CA ARG A 104 -5.54 7.31 -11.45
C ARG A 104 -5.63 6.64 -12.82
N ILE A 105 -5.91 5.34 -12.83
CA ILE A 105 -6.13 4.57 -14.07
C ILE A 105 -7.54 4.02 -14.04
N VAL A 106 -8.36 4.42 -15.02
CA VAL A 106 -9.72 3.92 -15.22
C VAL A 106 -9.87 3.63 -16.70
N ASP A 107 -10.10 2.37 -17.04
CA ASP A 107 -10.25 1.92 -18.42
C ASP A 107 -11.34 0.83 -18.52
N SER A 108 -11.48 0.23 -19.68
CA SER A 108 -12.45 -0.84 -20.00
C SER A 108 -12.30 -2.06 -19.08
N PHE A 109 -11.08 -2.37 -18.67
CA PHE A 109 -10.81 -3.44 -17.72
C PHE A 109 -10.78 -2.93 -16.29
N LEU A 110 -11.30 -3.75 -15.36
CA LEU A 110 -11.36 -3.41 -13.95
C LEU A 110 -9.99 -3.50 -13.29
N GLU A 111 -9.39 -2.34 -13.01
CA GLU A 111 -8.13 -2.21 -12.26
C GLU A 111 -8.36 -2.38 -10.75
N HIS A 112 -8.63 -3.60 -10.29
CA HIS A 112 -9.07 -3.89 -8.92
C HIS A 112 -7.98 -4.45 -8.00
N ALA A 113 -6.76 -4.64 -8.49
CA ALA A 113 -5.67 -5.16 -7.69
C ALA A 113 -5.24 -4.18 -6.59
N ARG A 114 -4.85 -4.72 -5.41
CA ARG A 114 -4.18 -3.97 -4.34
C ARG A 114 -2.81 -4.59 -4.18
N ILE A 115 -1.80 -3.79 -4.49
CA ILE A 115 -0.39 -4.20 -4.48
C ILE A 115 0.40 -3.10 -3.83
N TRP A 116 1.23 -3.46 -2.85
CA TRP A 116 2.04 -2.54 -2.08
C TRP A 116 3.51 -2.93 -2.21
N TYR A 117 4.32 -1.98 -2.57
CA TYR A 117 5.77 -2.11 -2.74
C TYR A 117 6.49 -1.19 -1.78
N PHE A 118 7.51 -1.73 -1.11
CA PHE A 118 8.45 -1.00 -0.26
C PHE A 118 9.86 -1.36 -0.73
N GLY A 119 10.70 -0.34 -1.00
CA GLY A 119 12.02 -0.49 -1.63
C GLY A 119 13.06 -1.22 -0.78
N ASN A 120 13.04 -0.99 0.53
CA ASN A 120 13.85 -1.68 1.53
C ASN A 120 15.32 -1.84 1.11
N ASN A 121 15.96 -0.74 0.67
CA ASN A 121 17.36 -0.73 0.26
C ASN A 121 17.71 -1.82 -0.77
N HIS A 122 17.06 -1.80 -1.94
CA HIS A 122 17.23 -2.74 -3.05
C HIS A 122 16.80 -4.21 -2.77
N HIS A 123 16.21 -4.48 -1.60
CA HIS A 123 15.61 -5.77 -1.26
C HIS A 123 14.08 -5.63 -1.15
N PRO A 124 13.37 -5.38 -2.26
CA PRO A 124 12.00 -4.94 -2.22
C PRO A 124 11.07 -5.95 -1.56
N LYS A 125 10.14 -5.44 -0.77
CA LYS A 125 9.03 -6.18 -0.20
C LYS A 125 7.77 -5.83 -0.96
N VAL A 126 7.12 -6.84 -1.52
CA VAL A 126 5.87 -6.69 -2.27
C VAL A 126 4.78 -7.49 -1.59
N PHE A 127 3.62 -6.88 -1.48
CA PHE A 127 2.45 -7.48 -0.86
C PHE A 127 1.25 -7.35 -1.79
N MET A 128 0.35 -8.31 -1.72
CA MET A 128 -0.95 -8.29 -2.41
C MET A 128 -2.05 -8.68 -1.44
N GLY A 129 -3.21 -8.02 -1.52
CA GLY A 129 -4.28 -8.31 -0.58
C GLY A 129 -5.63 -7.75 -0.96
N SER A 130 -6.58 -7.94 -0.04
CA SER A 130 -7.96 -7.51 -0.22
C SER A 130 -8.26 -6.09 0.27
N PRO A 131 -7.54 -5.49 1.27
CA PRO A 131 -7.95 -4.23 1.85
C PRO A 131 -7.57 -3.02 0.99
N ASP A 132 -8.49 -2.07 0.90
CA ASP A 132 -8.18 -0.67 0.65
C ASP A 132 -7.76 0.01 1.96
N TRP A 133 -7.10 1.15 1.88
CA TRP A 133 -6.74 1.92 3.07
C TRP A 133 -7.92 2.81 3.50
N MET A 134 -8.97 2.12 3.90
CA MET A 134 -10.20 2.69 4.46
C MET A 134 -10.40 2.20 5.88
N ARG A 135 -10.95 3.05 6.75
CA ARG A 135 -11.19 2.71 8.16
C ARG A 135 -11.95 1.39 8.35
N ARG A 136 -12.97 1.13 7.51
CA ARG A 136 -13.73 -0.12 7.58
C ARG A 136 -12.89 -1.36 7.26
N ASN A 137 -11.97 -1.26 6.29
CA ASN A 137 -11.10 -2.37 5.88
C ASN A 137 -9.99 -2.62 6.91
N LEU A 138 -9.35 -1.57 7.40
CA LEU A 138 -8.20 -1.68 8.28
C LEU A 138 -8.57 -2.06 9.72
N TYR A 139 -9.76 -1.62 10.21
CA TYR A 139 -10.11 -1.74 11.63
C TYR A 139 -11.39 -2.54 11.92
N ARG A 140 -12.26 -2.78 10.94
CA ARG A 140 -13.57 -3.41 11.19
C ARG A 140 -13.76 -4.74 10.48
N ARG A 141 -13.22 -4.90 9.26
CA ARG A 141 -13.31 -6.11 8.47
C ARG A 141 -12.14 -7.04 8.78
N ILE A 142 -12.30 -8.31 8.43
CA ILE A 142 -11.20 -9.25 8.31
C ILE A 142 -10.74 -9.19 6.86
N GLU A 143 -9.57 -8.64 6.66
CA GLU A 143 -8.92 -8.52 5.37
C GLU A 143 -7.56 -9.19 5.47
N ALA A 144 -7.10 -9.82 4.41
CA ALA A 144 -5.83 -10.52 4.39
C ALA A 144 -4.89 -9.95 3.32
N VAL A 145 -3.63 -9.88 3.68
CA VAL A 145 -2.54 -9.43 2.80
C VAL A 145 -1.42 -10.47 2.86
N THR A 146 -0.95 -10.91 1.71
CA THR A 146 0.12 -11.88 1.58
C THR A 146 1.40 -11.24 1.06
N PRO A 147 2.57 -11.49 1.66
CA PRO A 147 3.85 -11.13 1.06
C PRO A 147 4.12 -12.01 -0.17
N ILE A 148 4.70 -11.43 -1.19
CA ILE A 148 5.13 -12.14 -2.40
C ILE A 148 6.58 -12.59 -2.17
N LEU A 149 6.75 -13.85 -1.81
CA LEU A 149 8.05 -14.42 -1.45
C LEU A 149 8.83 -14.90 -2.67
N ASP A 150 8.12 -15.39 -3.68
CA ASP A 150 8.70 -15.85 -4.93
C ASP A 150 9.33 -14.66 -5.69
N PRO A 151 10.62 -14.76 -6.08
CA PRO A 151 11.33 -13.67 -6.72
C PRO A 151 10.82 -13.34 -8.11
N ASP A 152 10.38 -14.33 -8.90
CA ASP A 152 9.92 -14.13 -10.27
C ASP A 152 8.54 -13.48 -10.28
N LEU A 153 7.63 -13.95 -9.43
CA LEU A 153 6.32 -13.29 -9.23
C LEU A 153 6.48 -11.87 -8.70
N ARG A 154 7.43 -11.65 -7.80
CA ARG A 154 7.71 -10.30 -7.28
C ARG A 154 8.23 -9.38 -8.38
N ALA A 155 9.15 -9.85 -9.22
CA ALA A 155 9.66 -9.09 -10.36
C ALA A 155 8.54 -8.73 -11.34
N SER A 156 7.68 -9.68 -11.70
CA SER A 156 6.53 -9.45 -12.57
C SER A 156 5.55 -8.40 -12.03
N LEU A 157 5.28 -8.41 -10.71
CA LEU A 157 4.42 -7.40 -10.08
C LEU A 157 5.06 -6.02 -10.06
N ILE A 158 6.38 -5.94 -9.85
CA ILE A 158 7.13 -4.67 -9.90
C ILE A 158 7.11 -4.12 -11.33
N GLU A 159 7.33 -4.95 -12.33
CA GLU A 159 7.24 -4.56 -13.74
C GLU A 159 5.85 -4.02 -14.09
N MET A 160 4.79 -4.72 -13.69
CA MET A 160 3.41 -4.26 -13.88
C MET A 160 3.17 -2.88 -13.24
N LEU A 161 3.63 -2.65 -12.01
CA LEU A 161 3.51 -1.35 -11.35
C LEU A 161 4.27 -0.26 -12.13
N ASN A 162 5.47 -0.56 -12.61
CA ASN A 162 6.27 0.39 -13.39
C ASN A 162 5.62 0.73 -14.72
N ILE A 163 5.05 -0.24 -15.43
CA ILE A 163 4.27 -0.01 -16.66
C ILE A 163 3.10 0.92 -16.39
N GLN A 164 2.35 0.70 -15.33
CA GLN A 164 1.22 1.56 -14.96
C GLN A 164 1.64 2.97 -14.54
N LEU A 165 2.79 3.13 -13.89
CA LEU A 165 3.34 4.46 -13.55
C LEU A 165 3.91 5.19 -14.76
N ALA A 166 4.31 4.47 -15.79
CA ALA A 166 4.80 5.03 -17.07
C ALA A 166 3.68 5.28 -18.09
N ASP A 167 2.44 4.87 -17.78
CA ASP A 167 1.30 5.03 -18.69
C ASP A 167 1.02 6.53 -18.92
N ASN A 168 1.05 6.95 -20.16
CA ASN A 168 0.74 8.30 -20.62
C ASN A 168 -0.50 8.36 -21.53
N GLN A 169 -1.27 7.28 -21.64
CA GLN A 169 -2.45 7.17 -22.49
C GLN A 169 -3.75 7.20 -21.69
N LYS A 170 -3.78 6.49 -20.57
CA LYS A 170 -4.97 6.28 -19.74
C LYS A 170 -4.80 6.77 -18.30
N ALA A 171 -3.56 6.97 -17.87
CA ALA A 171 -3.28 7.48 -16.54
C ALA A 171 -3.59 8.98 -16.45
N CYS A 172 -4.34 9.35 -15.45
CA CYS A 172 -4.66 10.73 -15.10
C CYS A 172 -3.93 11.11 -13.81
N TRP A 173 -3.37 12.30 -13.77
CA TRP A 173 -2.71 12.83 -12.59
C TRP A 173 -3.71 13.55 -11.70
N VAL A 174 -3.54 13.43 -10.39
CA VAL A 174 -4.30 14.20 -9.40
C VAL A 174 -3.41 15.34 -8.90
N ASP A 175 -3.87 16.57 -9.02
CA ASP A 175 -3.14 17.78 -8.60
C ASP A 175 -3.43 18.18 -7.14
N ALA A 176 -2.82 19.30 -6.71
CA ALA A 176 -2.98 19.87 -5.38
C ALA A 176 -4.40 20.33 -5.04
N LEU A 177 -5.27 20.48 -6.03
CA LEU A 177 -6.69 20.80 -5.86
C LEU A 177 -7.58 19.54 -5.92
N SER A 178 -6.96 18.37 -5.94
CA SER A 178 -7.63 17.07 -6.15
C SER A 178 -8.37 16.97 -7.50
N LEU A 179 -7.96 17.79 -8.48
CA LEU A 179 -8.45 17.72 -9.85
C LEU A 179 -7.71 16.64 -10.62
N ILE A 180 -8.41 16.01 -11.56
CA ILE A 180 -7.88 14.94 -12.40
C ILE A 180 -7.50 15.55 -13.74
N HIS A 181 -6.21 15.43 -14.10
CA HIS A 181 -5.68 15.86 -15.38
C HIS A 181 -5.36 14.65 -16.26
N ILE A 182 -5.78 14.73 -17.51
CA ILE A 182 -5.56 13.73 -18.56
C ILE A 182 -4.34 14.12 -19.38
#